data_cb598302fa5cf380343dc0901dfe7d3e
#
_entry.id   cb598302fa5cf380343dc0901dfe7d3e
#
_cell.length_a   1.000
_cell.length_b   1.000
_cell.length_c   1.000
_cell.angle_alpha   90.00
_cell.angle_beta   90.00
_cell.angle_gamma   90.00
#
_symmetry.space_group_name_H-M   'P 1'
#
loop_
_entity.id
_entity.type
_entity.pdbx_description
1 polymer ?
#
loop_
_entity_poly.entity_id
_entity_poly.type
_entity_poly.pdbx_seq_one_letter_code
_entity_poly.pdbx_strand_id
1 'polypeptide(L)'
;MNKFLLSFGIIASSLFLTPSNAQAQGWPSEYEGVMLQGFYWDSYTHTRWTKLEAQAKQLATCFDLVWIPNSGYCAGHNNMGYMPLYFWDQNSSFGNEAELRSMISTFKQHGIGTIADVVINHHNTE
;
A
#
# COMPACT_ATOMS: atom_id res chain seq x y z
N MET A 1 4.96 35.86 66.25
CA MET A 1 5.11 34.47 65.78
C MET A 1 4.14 34.25 64.64
N ASN A 2 4.55 34.53 63.41
CA ASN A 2 3.74 34.42 62.21
C ASN A 2 4.00 33.09 61.52
N LYS A 3 3.01 32.23 61.45
CA LYS A 3 3.04 30.97 60.69
C LYS A 3 2.64 31.25 59.26
N PHE A 4 3.58 31.18 58.34
CA PHE A 4 3.29 31.15 56.91
C PHE A 4 2.84 29.74 56.53
N LEU A 5 1.59 29.63 56.09
CA LEU A 5 1.05 28.44 55.42
C LEU A 5 1.37 28.56 53.93
N LEU A 6 2.26 27.72 53.44
CA LEU A 6 2.51 27.51 52.02
C LEU A 6 1.46 26.54 51.49
N SER A 7 0.53 27.06 50.73
CA SER A 7 -0.40 26.23 49.96
C SER A 7 0.28 25.76 48.67
N PHE A 8 0.57 24.48 48.57
CA PHE A 8 0.99 23.85 47.34
C PHE A 8 -0.24 23.60 46.47
N GLY A 9 -0.39 24.41 45.44
CA GLY A 9 -1.40 24.17 44.40
C GLY A 9 -0.92 23.09 43.45
N ILE A 10 -1.55 21.92 43.49
CA ILE A 10 -1.34 20.86 42.49
C ILE A 10 -2.10 21.27 41.24
N ILE A 11 -1.40 21.71 40.20
CA ILE A 11 -1.97 21.90 38.87
C ILE A 11 -2.07 20.50 38.24
N ALA A 12 -3.25 19.92 38.28
CA ALA A 12 -3.57 18.72 37.54
C ALA A 12 -3.68 19.08 36.05
N SER A 13 -2.60 18.92 35.30
CA SER A 13 -2.64 19.00 33.84
C SER A 13 -3.39 17.78 33.33
N SER A 14 -4.71 17.91 33.12
CA SER A 14 -5.49 16.94 32.37
C SER A 14 -5.03 16.98 30.92
N LEU A 15 -4.17 16.02 30.54
CA LEU A 15 -3.92 15.70 29.16
C LEU A 15 -5.25 15.21 28.55
N PHE A 16 -5.93 16.09 27.87
CA PHE A 16 -7.01 15.69 26.97
C PHE A 16 -6.37 14.94 25.79
N LEU A 17 -6.25 13.63 25.91
CA LEU A 17 -6.09 12.77 24.77
C LEU A 17 -7.37 12.87 23.96
N THR A 18 -7.39 13.79 22.99
CA THR A 18 -8.42 13.75 21.96
C THR A 18 -8.28 12.40 21.26
N PRO A 19 -9.32 11.56 21.25
CA PRO A 19 -9.27 10.36 20.45
C PRO A 19 -9.04 10.82 19.01
N SER A 20 -7.87 10.49 18.44
CA SER A 20 -7.71 10.58 17.01
C SER A 20 -8.74 9.62 16.43
N ASN A 21 -9.79 10.15 15.82
CA ASN A 21 -10.67 9.36 15.00
C ASN A 21 -9.76 8.74 13.94
N ALA A 22 -9.41 7.48 14.11
CA ALA A 22 -8.86 6.68 13.03
C ALA A 22 -9.98 6.59 11.99
N GLN A 23 -10.02 7.56 11.11
CA GLN A 23 -10.81 7.43 9.89
C GLN A 23 -10.21 6.25 9.18
N ALA A 24 -10.96 5.15 9.12
CA ALA A 24 -10.67 4.12 8.15
C ALA A 24 -10.47 4.86 6.82
N GLN A 25 -9.27 4.74 6.23
CA GLN A 25 -9.01 5.30 4.92
C GLN A 25 -9.83 4.48 3.92
N GLY A 26 -11.13 4.67 3.99
CA GLY A 26 -12.05 4.20 2.99
C GLY A 26 -11.88 5.03 1.73
N TRP A 27 -12.29 4.47 0.66
CA TRP A 27 -12.44 5.13 -0.61
C TRP A 27 -13.33 6.36 -0.42
N PRO A 28 -12.99 7.53 -0.96
CA PRO A 28 -13.88 8.69 -0.88
C PRO A 28 -15.24 8.33 -1.45
N SER A 29 -16.31 8.65 -0.72
CA SER A 29 -17.70 8.29 -1.13
C SER A 29 -18.10 8.86 -2.49
N GLU A 30 -17.40 9.91 -2.94
CA GLU A 30 -17.65 10.63 -4.19
C GLU A 30 -16.54 10.41 -5.21
N TYR A 31 -15.78 9.33 -5.09
CA TYR A 31 -14.73 9.03 -6.05
C TYR A 31 -15.34 8.48 -7.34
N GLU A 32 -15.18 9.21 -8.44
CA GLU A 32 -15.70 8.87 -9.76
C GLU A 32 -14.64 8.27 -10.70
N GLY A 33 -13.45 7.99 -10.18
CA GLY A 33 -12.34 7.48 -10.99
C GLY A 33 -12.53 6.05 -11.48
N VAL A 34 -11.86 5.73 -12.57
CA VAL A 34 -11.89 4.40 -13.21
C VAL A 34 -10.68 3.59 -12.79
N MET A 35 -10.90 2.37 -12.30
CA MET A 35 -9.84 1.44 -11.91
C MET A 35 -9.68 0.32 -12.95
N LEU A 36 -8.44 0.09 -13.37
CA LEU A 36 -8.06 -1.08 -14.15
C LEU A 36 -7.54 -2.18 -13.20
N GLN A 37 -8.03 -3.41 -13.36
CA GLN A 37 -7.33 -4.58 -12.86
C GLN A 37 -6.14 -4.85 -13.78
N GLY A 38 -4.91 -4.55 -13.32
CA GLY A 38 -3.68 -4.60 -14.10
C GLY A 38 -3.11 -6.01 -14.29
N PHE A 39 -3.86 -7.05 -13.99
CA PHE A 39 -3.44 -8.46 -14.10
C PHE A 39 -4.64 -9.38 -14.32
N TYR A 40 -4.35 -10.60 -14.71
CA TYR A 40 -5.30 -11.72 -14.77
C TYR A 40 -4.60 -12.99 -14.31
N TRP A 41 -5.35 -14.06 -14.11
CA TRP A 41 -4.77 -15.33 -13.63
C TRP A 41 -3.67 -15.83 -14.56
N ASP A 42 -2.54 -16.23 -14.00
CA ASP A 42 -1.31 -16.67 -14.69
C ASP A 42 -0.62 -15.59 -15.57
N SER A 43 -0.91 -14.32 -15.33
CA SER A 43 -0.35 -13.21 -16.13
C SER A 43 1.08 -12.79 -15.75
N TYR A 44 1.76 -13.49 -14.88
CA TYR A 44 3.10 -13.14 -14.38
C TYR A 44 4.18 -12.96 -15.48
N THR A 45 3.96 -13.48 -16.68
CA THR A 45 4.83 -13.21 -17.84
C THR A 45 4.41 -12.01 -18.66
N HIS A 46 3.13 -11.60 -18.57
CA HIS A 46 2.54 -10.56 -19.41
C HIS A 46 2.36 -9.23 -18.68
N THR A 47 2.15 -9.25 -17.36
CA THR A 47 1.90 -8.04 -16.53
C THR A 47 3.04 -7.75 -15.57
N ARG A 48 4.30 -7.94 -16.03
CA ARG A 48 5.49 -7.59 -15.27
C ARG A 48 5.54 -6.10 -14.97
N TRP A 49 6.19 -5.72 -13.88
CA TRP A 49 6.31 -4.32 -13.46
C TRP A 49 6.83 -3.43 -14.58
N THR A 50 7.85 -3.87 -15.29
CA THR A 50 8.43 -3.12 -16.43
C THR A 50 7.45 -2.95 -17.61
N LYS A 51 6.57 -3.92 -17.83
CA LYS A 51 5.56 -3.82 -18.89
C LYS A 51 4.43 -2.86 -18.51
N LEU A 52 3.96 -2.93 -17.26
CA LEU A 52 2.96 -1.99 -16.75
C LEU A 52 3.52 -0.56 -16.74
N GLU A 53 4.78 -0.39 -16.32
CA GLU A 53 5.47 0.89 -16.36
C GLU A 53 5.53 1.49 -17.75
N ALA A 54 5.91 0.68 -18.74
CA ALA A 54 6.00 1.13 -20.14
C ALA A 54 4.66 1.63 -20.71
N GLN A 55 3.53 1.17 -20.14
CA GLN A 55 2.18 1.54 -20.55
C GLN A 55 1.62 2.75 -19.77
N ALA A 56 2.31 3.27 -18.77
CA ALA A 56 1.81 4.27 -17.84
C ALA A 56 1.15 5.48 -18.55
N LYS A 57 1.83 6.05 -19.55
CA LYS A 57 1.30 7.19 -20.32
C LYS A 57 -0.02 6.86 -21.04
N GLN A 58 -0.14 5.65 -21.58
CA GLN A 58 -1.35 5.23 -22.28
C GLN A 58 -2.48 4.94 -21.28
N LEU A 59 -2.17 4.25 -20.18
CA LEU A 59 -3.14 3.93 -19.12
C LEU A 59 -3.73 5.20 -18.50
N ALA A 60 -2.92 6.23 -18.30
CA ALA A 60 -3.34 7.52 -17.74
C ALA A 60 -4.39 8.26 -18.59
N THR A 61 -4.62 7.86 -19.83
CA THR A 61 -5.68 8.47 -20.66
C THR A 61 -7.08 7.96 -20.33
N CYS A 62 -7.18 6.82 -19.60
CA CYS A 62 -8.44 6.15 -19.37
C CYS A 62 -8.66 5.72 -17.91
N PHE A 63 -7.58 5.60 -17.13
CA PHE A 63 -7.65 5.04 -15.79
C PHE A 63 -6.97 5.97 -14.78
N ASP A 64 -7.61 6.09 -13.64
CA ASP A 64 -7.11 6.85 -12.48
C ASP A 64 -6.34 5.95 -11.52
N LEU A 65 -6.64 4.67 -11.55
CA LEU A 65 -6.10 3.67 -10.64
C LEU A 65 -5.76 2.39 -11.40
N VAL A 66 -4.70 1.73 -10.95
CA VAL A 66 -4.34 0.38 -11.40
C VAL A 66 -4.18 -0.52 -10.20
N TRP A 67 -5.00 -1.57 -10.13
CA TRP A 67 -4.85 -2.65 -9.16
C TRP A 67 -3.80 -3.62 -9.68
N ILE A 68 -2.70 -3.72 -8.94
CA ILE A 68 -1.55 -4.58 -9.26
C ILE A 68 -1.62 -5.89 -8.48
N PRO A 69 -1.04 -6.99 -9.01
CA PRO A 69 -0.99 -8.27 -8.31
C PRO A 69 -0.12 -8.19 -7.06
N ASN A 70 -0.21 -9.21 -6.21
CA ASN A 70 0.61 -9.31 -5.01
C ASN A 70 2.11 -9.28 -5.35
N SER A 71 2.83 -8.39 -4.69
CA SER A 71 4.25 -8.19 -4.90
C SER A 71 5.14 -8.99 -3.95
N GLY A 72 4.56 -9.68 -2.95
CA GLY A 72 5.30 -10.46 -1.97
C GLY A 72 5.99 -11.69 -2.58
N TYR A 73 7.18 -12.01 -2.05
CA TYR A 73 7.93 -13.19 -2.45
C TYR A 73 7.17 -14.48 -2.11
N CYS A 74 7.01 -15.33 -3.11
CA CYS A 74 6.43 -16.67 -2.97
C CYS A 74 7.42 -17.74 -3.38
N ALA A 75 7.28 -18.92 -2.79
CA ALA A 75 8.08 -20.08 -3.19
C ALA A 75 7.81 -20.44 -4.66
N GLY A 76 8.88 -20.68 -5.39
CA GLY A 76 8.82 -21.04 -6.80
C GLY A 76 8.65 -19.83 -7.73
N HIS A 77 8.95 -20.07 -8.99
CA HIS A 77 8.76 -19.12 -10.07
C HIS A 77 7.37 -19.36 -10.68
N ASN A 78 6.80 -18.35 -11.30
CA ASN A 78 5.52 -18.49 -11.99
C ASN A 78 4.32 -18.71 -11.08
N ASN A 79 4.12 -17.81 -10.12
CA ASN A 79 2.95 -17.79 -9.26
C ASN A 79 2.33 -16.38 -9.18
N MET A 80 1.07 -16.34 -8.74
CA MET A 80 0.30 -15.09 -8.64
C MET A 80 0.52 -14.31 -7.33
N GLY A 81 1.33 -14.84 -6.41
CA GLY A 81 1.63 -14.15 -5.16
C GLY A 81 0.74 -14.52 -3.97
N TYR A 82 -0.16 -15.49 -4.10
CA TYR A 82 -1.14 -15.81 -3.04
C TYR A 82 -0.65 -16.82 -1.98
N MET A 83 0.60 -17.26 -2.08
CA MET A 83 1.26 -18.11 -1.07
C MET A 83 2.60 -17.48 -0.67
N PRO A 84 2.59 -16.28 -0.05
CA PRO A 84 3.82 -15.58 0.31
C PRO A 84 4.64 -16.37 1.32
N LEU A 85 5.96 -16.36 1.15
CA LEU A 85 6.92 -16.86 2.14
C LEU A 85 7.37 -15.74 3.07
N TYR A 86 7.67 -14.57 2.50
CA TYR A 86 8.19 -13.42 3.25
C TYR A 86 7.41 -12.16 2.89
N PHE A 87 6.70 -11.60 3.87
CA PHE A 87 5.89 -10.39 3.67
C PHE A 87 6.72 -9.13 3.37
N TRP A 88 7.98 -9.12 3.77
CA TRP A 88 8.89 -7.98 3.58
C TRP A 88 9.69 -8.04 2.28
N ASP A 89 9.74 -9.19 1.61
CA ASP A 89 10.44 -9.35 0.34
C ASP A 89 9.48 -9.09 -0.82
N GLN A 90 9.80 -8.07 -1.63
CA GLN A 90 8.97 -7.64 -2.76
C GLN A 90 9.52 -8.14 -4.11
N ASN A 91 10.30 -9.23 -4.10
CA ASN A 91 10.77 -9.89 -5.31
C ASN A 91 9.82 -11.02 -5.69
N SER A 92 8.91 -10.75 -6.60
CA SER A 92 7.85 -11.66 -7.02
C SER A 92 8.05 -12.18 -8.45
N SER A 93 7.11 -13.01 -8.91
CA SER A 93 7.08 -13.45 -10.31
C SER A 93 6.85 -12.30 -11.30
N PHE A 94 6.33 -11.16 -10.83
CA PHE A 94 6.07 -9.98 -11.65
C PHE A 94 7.29 -9.07 -11.83
N GLY A 95 8.34 -9.27 -11.04
CA GLY A 95 9.59 -8.51 -11.08
C GLY A 95 10.18 -8.28 -9.70
N ASN A 96 11.28 -7.59 -9.65
CA ASN A 96 11.97 -7.27 -8.41
C ASN A 96 11.46 -5.96 -7.78
N GLU A 97 11.86 -5.72 -6.51
CA GLU A 97 11.43 -4.53 -5.75
C GLU A 97 11.80 -3.22 -6.44
N ALA A 98 12.97 -3.13 -7.08
CA ALA A 98 13.39 -1.91 -7.77
C ALA A 98 12.49 -1.59 -8.96
N GLU A 99 12.11 -2.61 -9.73
CA GLU A 99 11.16 -2.47 -10.85
C GLU A 99 9.76 -2.07 -10.35
N LEU A 100 9.29 -2.65 -9.24
CA LEU A 100 8.02 -2.27 -8.61
C LEU A 100 8.02 -0.80 -8.19
N ARG A 101 9.07 -0.35 -7.52
CA ARG A 101 9.21 1.05 -7.08
C ARG A 101 9.28 2.02 -8.25
N SER A 102 9.98 1.64 -9.33
CA SER A 102 10.05 2.41 -10.57
C SER A 102 8.68 2.57 -11.20
N MET A 103 7.95 1.47 -11.37
CA MET A 103 6.60 1.47 -11.90
C MET A 103 5.65 2.37 -11.09
N ILE A 104 5.64 2.22 -9.76
CA ILE A 104 4.79 3.04 -8.88
C ILE A 104 5.13 4.54 -9.03
N SER A 105 6.43 4.87 -9.09
CA SER A 105 6.89 6.24 -9.29
C SER A 105 6.42 6.80 -10.63
N THR A 106 6.55 6.02 -11.70
CA THR A 106 6.12 6.40 -13.05
C THR A 106 4.60 6.56 -13.11
N PHE A 107 3.83 5.66 -12.53
CA PHE A 107 2.38 5.80 -12.42
C PHE A 107 1.99 7.10 -11.73
N LYS A 108 2.60 7.38 -10.57
CA LYS A 108 2.37 8.63 -9.84
C LYS A 108 2.68 9.87 -10.68
N GLN A 109 3.75 9.87 -11.47
CA GLN A 109 4.11 10.98 -12.38
C GLN A 109 3.05 11.20 -13.46
N HIS A 110 2.34 10.15 -13.86
CA HIS A 110 1.24 10.21 -14.83
C HIS A 110 -0.14 10.39 -14.18
N GLY A 111 -0.22 10.58 -12.86
CA GLY A 111 -1.49 10.78 -12.15
C GLY A 111 -2.25 9.50 -11.86
N ILE A 112 -1.64 8.32 -12.04
CA ILE A 112 -2.28 7.03 -11.74
C ILE A 112 -1.96 6.63 -10.30
N GLY A 113 -2.99 6.31 -9.52
CA GLY A 113 -2.86 5.66 -8.21
C GLY A 113 -2.64 4.16 -8.36
N THR A 114 -1.83 3.57 -7.48
CA THR A 114 -1.57 2.13 -7.45
C THR A 114 -2.29 1.50 -6.27
N ILE A 115 -3.05 0.43 -6.52
CA ILE A 115 -3.70 -0.38 -5.49
C ILE A 115 -2.99 -1.73 -5.44
N ALA A 116 -2.45 -2.06 -4.27
CA ALA A 116 -1.77 -3.34 -4.07
C ALA A 116 -2.77 -4.43 -3.68
N ASP A 117 -2.67 -5.59 -4.31
CA ASP A 117 -3.23 -6.84 -3.79
C ASP A 117 -2.33 -7.33 -2.66
N VAL A 118 -2.88 -7.58 -1.50
CA VAL A 118 -2.08 -7.90 -0.31
C VAL A 118 -2.61 -9.14 0.40
N VAL A 119 -1.76 -10.14 0.53
CA VAL A 119 -2.03 -11.35 1.31
C VAL A 119 -1.29 -11.26 2.65
N ILE A 120 -2.02 -11.04 3.73
CA ILE A 120 -1.46 -10.86 5.08
C ILE A 120 -2.02 -11.84 6.13
N ASN A 121 -3.04 -12.62 5.78
CA ASN A 121 -3.70 -13.53 6.71
C ASN A 121 -3.02 -14.91 6.80
N HIS A 122 -2.19 -15.26 5.86
CA HIS A 122 -1.42 -16.49 5.84
C HIS A 122 -0.09 -16.31 5.12
N HIS A 123 0.85 -17.19 5.38
CA HIS A 123 2.07 -17.37 4.61
C HIS A 123 2.35 -18.88 4.48
N ASN A 124 3.09 -19.24 3.46
CA ASN A 124 3.58 -20.60 3.28
C ASN A 124 4.80 -20.84 4.19
N THR A 125 5.03 -22.08 4.56
CA THR A 125 6.27 -22.52 5.22
C THR A 125 7.14 -23.25 4.20
N GLU A 126 8.46 -23.06 4.30
CA GLU A 126 9.42 -23.85 3.54
C GLU A 126 9.34 -25.34 3.85
#